data_25a1fcfba2bdf087589708dd449ceb07
#
_entry.id   25a1fcfba2bdf087589708dd449ceb07
#
_cell.length_a   1.000
_cell.length_b   1.000
_cell.length_c   1.000
_cell.angle_alpha   90.00
_cell.angle_beta   90.00
_cell.angle_gamma   90.00
#
_symmetry.space_group_name_H-M   'P 1'
#
loop_
_entity.id
_entity.type
_entity.pdbx_description
1 polymer ?
#
loop_
_entity_poly.entity_id
_entity_poly.type
_entity_poly.pdbx_seq_one_letter_code
_entity_poly.pdbx_strand_id
1 'polypeptide(L)'
;MLFRSTLEADLELCRQAGVDLVFTPQTDRMYASDAETTVRVGRLSTVLEGAHRPGHFDGVTTVVTKLLLITQPERAYFGQKDFQQQLIVKRMVRDLNIPTEIVTCPIIRESDGLAMSSRNRYLSSVERQTATSLWGALQLAQQLCGQSQAVPAAVEQQMQQKLLQTAGVELQYAVLADPATLLRSEEHTSELQSPCNLVCRLLLEK
;
A
#
# COMPACT_ATOMS: atom_id res chain seq x y z
N MET A 1 -1.12 -15.93 -9.76
CA MET A 1 -0.11 -14.85 -9.69
C MET A 1 1.24 -15.51 -9.52
N LEU A 2 2.06 -15.53 -10.58
CA LEU A 2 3.37 -16.17 -10.55
C LEU A 2 4.35 -15.20 -9.85
N PHE A 3 4.59 -15.39 -8.56
CA PHE A 3 5.80 -14.90 -7.93
C PHE A 3 6.98 -15.67 -8.56
N ARG A 4 7.64 -15.08 -9.55
CA ARG A 4 8.97 -15.56 -9.94
C ARG A 4 9.90 -15.20 -8.80
N SER A 5 10.22 -16.18 -8.01
CA SER A 5 11.18 -16.08 -6.91
C SER A 5 12.51 -15.61 -7.47
N THR A 6 12.94 -14.42 -7.07
CA THR A 6 14.30 -13.91 -7.28
C THR A 6 15.13 -14.18 -6.03
N LEU A 7 14.91 -15.32 -5.37
CA LEU A 7 15.45 -15.62 -4.05
C LEU A 7 16.96 -15.42 -3.97
N GLU A 8 17.72 -15.89 -4.97
CA GLU A 8 19.18 -15.72 -4.99
C GLU A 8 19.59 -14.25 -5.02
N ALA A 9 18.94 -13.44 -5.86
CA ALA A 9 19.19 -12.00 -5.95
C ALA A 9 18.77 -11.29 -4.65
N ASP A 10 17.64 -11.68 -4.07
CA ASP A 10 17.14 -11.12 -2.81
C ASP A 10 18.07 -11.48 -1.64
N LEU A 11 18.60 -12.71 -1.59
CA LEU A 11 19.60 -13.14 -0.60
C LEU A 11 20.91 -12.37 -0.73
N GLU A 12 21.35 -12.07 -1.96
CA GLU A 12 22.55 -11.27 -2.19
C GLU A 12 22.36 -9.83 -1.70
N LEU A 13 21.18 -9.22 -1.97
CA LEU A 13 20.86 -7.89 -1.43
C LEU A 13 20.81 -7.88 0.09
N CYS A 14 20.24 -8.92 0.71
CA CYS A 14 20.24 -9.07 2.16
C CYS A 14 21.67 -9.15 2.73
N ARG A 15 22.56 -9.91 2.08
CA ARG A 15 23.96 -10.03 2.49
C ARG A 15 24.68 -8.69 2.39
N GLN A 16 24.49 -7.95 1.30
CA GLN A 16 25.08 -6.62 1.12
C GLN A 16 24.55 -5.60 2.13
N ALA A 17 23.29 -5.74 2.55
CA ALA A 17 22.66 -4.89 3.57
C ALA A 17 23.04 -5.29 5.01
N GLY A 18 23.84 -6.34 5.22
CA GLY A 18 24.24 -6.80 6.55
C GLY A 18 23.13 -7.51 7.33
N VAL A 19 22.22 -8.17 6.64
CA VAL A 19 21.16 -8.97 7.28
C VAL A 19 21.76 -10.24 7.86
N ASP A 20 21.54 -10.49 9.14
CA ASP A 20 22.09 -11.65 9.87
C ASP A 20 21.33 -12.95 9.60
N LEU A 21 20.00 -12.85 9.41
CA LEU A 21 19.13 -14.01 9.23
C LEU A 21 18.06 -13.75 8.18
N VAL A 22 17.86 -14.69 7.27
CA VAL A 22 16.77 -14.66 6.29
C VAL A 22 15.87 -15.88 6.50
N PHE A 23 14.61 -15.64 6.88
CA PHE A 23 13.61 -16.67 7.06
C PHE A 23 12.85 -16.91 5.76
N THR A 24 13.06 -18.06 5.11
CA THR A 24 12.49 -18.42 3.80
C THR A 24 11.72 -19.75 3.86
N PRO A 25 10.57 -19.78 4.55
CA PRO A 25 9.79 -21.00 4.66
C PRO A 25 9.17 -21.40 3.32
N GLN A 26 9.06 -22.70 3.08
CA GLN A 26 8.26 -23.21 1.97
C GLN A 26 6.77 -23.04 2.26
N THR A 27 5.95 -22.93 1.20
CA THR A 27 4.51 -22.64 1.33
C THR A 27 3.78 -23.73 2.13
N ASP A 28 4.10 -25.00 1.93
CA ASP A 28 3.56 -26.15 2.65
C ASP A 28 3.96 -26.18 4.14
N ARG A 29 5.06 -25.51 4.50
CA ARG A 29 5.46 -25.32 5.90
C ARG A 29 4.74 -24.15 6.55
N MET A 30 4.33 -23.15 5.75
CA MET A 30 3.53 -22.02 6.25
C MET A 30 2.05 -22.36 6.37
N TYR A 31 1.52 -23.19 5.47
CA TYR A 31 0.10 -23.56 5.42
C TYR A 31 -0.01 -25.07 5.33
N ALA A 32 -0.50 -25.70 6.40
CA ALA A 32 -0.88 -27.09 6.36
C ALA A 32 -2.06 -27.28 5.38
N SER A 33 -2.17 -28.47 4.80
CA SER A 33 -3.24 -28.79 3.84
C SER A 33 -4.65 -28.74 4.43
N ASP A 34 -4.75 -28.82 5.75
CA ASP A 34 -5.97 -28.77 6.57
C ASP A 34 -6.11 -27.45 7.34
N ALA A 35 -5.38 -26.41 6.96
CA ALA A 35 -5.45 -25.11 7.62
C ALA A 35 -6.80 -24.44 7.40
N GLU A 36 -7.51 -24.13 8.48
CA GLU A 36 -8.84 -23.49 8.46
C GLU A 36 -8.84 -22.09 9.08
N THR A 37 -7.76 -21.70 9.77
CA THR A 37 -7.69 -20.42 10.48
C THR A 37 -7.34 -19.27 9.52
N THR A 38 -8.14 -18.22 9.58
CA THR A 38 -7.91 -16.96 8.87
C THR A 38 -7.97 -15.79 9.84
N VAL A 39 -7.04 -14.86 9.75
CA VAL A 39 -7.07 -13.59 10.47
C VAL A 39 -7.70 -12.54 9.58
N ARG A 40 -8.72 -11.84 10.07
CA ARG A 40 -9.45 -10.82 9.32
C ARG A 40 -9.57 -9.53 10.12
N VAL A 41 -9.28 -8.42 9.45
CA VAL A 41 -9.54 -7.05 9.95
C VAL A 41 -10.78 -6.52 9.24
N GLY A 42 -11.81 -6.13 9.99
CA GLY A 42 -13.13 -5.80 9.46
C GLY A 42 -13.17 -4.77 8.33
N ARG A 43 -13.79 -3.59 8.54
CA ARG A 43 -14.05 -2.59 7.50
C ARG A 43 -12.80 -2.12 6.72
N LEU A 44 -11.65 -1.96 7.37
CA LEU A 44 -10.42 -1.54 6.70
C LEU A 44 -10.00 -2.47 5.56
N SER A 45 -10.38 -3.75 5.60
CA SER A 45 -10.05 -4.74 4.58
C SER A 45 -11.04 -4.77 3.40
N THR A 46 -12.13 -4.00 3.45
CA THR A 46 -13.23 -4.06 2.46
C THR A 46 -13.40 -2.79 1.64
N VAL A 47 -12.68 -1.73 1.97
CA VAL A 47 -12.73 -0.44 1.26
C VAL A 47 -11.51 -0.27 0.34
N LEU A 48 -11.55 0.68 -0.58
CA LEU A 48 -10.44 1.04 -1.50
C LEU A 48 -9.83 -0.20 -2.18
N GLU A 49 -8.55 -0.49 -1.94
CA GLU A 49 -7.87 -1.68 -2.49
C GLU A 49 -8.61 -2.98 -2.15
N GLY A 50 -9.17 -3.09 -0.94
CA GLY A 50 -9.92 -4.26 -0.51
C GLY A 50 -11.23 -4.48 -1.27
N ALA A 51 -11.88 -3.41 -1.73
CA ALA A 51 -13.07 -3.50 -2.59
C ALA A 51 -12.73 -4.06 -3.98
N HIS A 52 -11.55 -3.68 -4.51
CA HIS A 52 -11.06 -4.16 -5.81
C HIS A 52 -10.38 -5.53 -5.75
N ARG A 53 -10.01 -5.99 -4.57
CA ARG A 53 -9.33 -7.27 -4.34
C ARG A 53 -9.94 -8.03 -3.17
N PRO A 54 -11.17 -8.56 -3.29
CA PRO A 54 -11.82 -9.30 -2.21
C PRO A 54 -10.95 -10.44 -1.66
N GLY A 55 -10.84 -10.55 -0.34
CA GLY A 55 -10.02 -11.56 0.35
C GLY A 55 -8.51 -11.32 0.36
N HIS A 56 -8.01 -10.32 -0.37
CA HIS A 56 -6.57 -10.04 -0.41
C HIS A 56 -5.99 -9.76 0.98
N PHE A 57 -6.64 -8.89 1.74
CA PHE A 57 -6.14 -8.51 3.05
C PHE A 57 -6.32 -9.61 4.11
N ASP A 58 -7.27 -10.54 3.94
CA ASP A 58 -7.38 -11.73 4.80
C ASP A 58 -6.13 -12.62 4.62
N GLY A 59 -5.63 -12.75 3.40
CA GLY A 59 -4.36 -13.42 3.13
C GLY A 59 -3.16 -12.68 3.75
N VAL A 60 -3.11 -11.35 3.60
CA VAL A 60 -2.03 -10.53 4.18
C VAL A 60 -2.01 -10.62 5.70
N THR A 61 -3.14 -10.43 6.37
CA THR A 61 -3.21 -10.48 7.84
C THR A 61 -2.89 -11.87 8.37
N THR A 62 -3.34 -12.93 7.69
CA THR A 62 -3.04 -14.30 8.08
C THR A 62 -1.54 -14.59 7.99
N VAL A 63 -0.89 -14.28 6.84
CA VAL A 63 0.55 -14.58 6.69
C VAL A 63 1.40 -13.70 7.61
N VAL A 64 1.07 -12.41 7.76
CA VAL A 64 1.84 -11.51 8.63
C VAL A 64 1.70 -11.92 10.09
N THR A 65 0.50 -12.32 10.55
CA THR A 65 0.32 -12.86 11.90
C THR A 65 1.21 -14.07 12.14
N LYS A 66 1.22 -15.03 11.19
CA LYS A 66 2.09 -16.22 11.29
C LYS A 66 3.55 -15.84 11.37
N LEU A 67 4.01 -14.94 10.51
CA LEU A 67 5.40 -14.46 10.52
C LEU A 67 5.76 -13.81 11.86
N LEU A 68 4.94 -12.90 12.37
CA LEU A 68 5.19 -12.21 13.65
C LEU A 68 5.21 -13.20 14.83
N LEU A 69 4.33 -14.19 14.84
CA LEU A 69 4.29 -15.21 15.90
C LEU A 69 5.47 -16.19 15.83
N ILE A 70 5.98 -16.49 14.63
CA ILE A 70 7.14 -17.38 14.43
C ILE A 70 8.45 -16.66 14.79
N THR A 71 8.63 -15.43 14.31
CA THR A 71 9.90 -14.70 14.43
C THR A 71 9.98 -13.83 15.69
N GLN A 72 8.84 -13.46 16.27
CA GLN A 72 8.70 -12.64 17.48
C GLN A 72 9.62 -11.40 17.49
N PRO A 73 9.59 -10.57 16.45
CA PRO A 73 10.48 -9.43 16.38
C PRO A 73 10.00 -8.31 17.30
N GLU A 74 10.93 -7.56 17.89
CA GLU A 74 10.59 -6.32 18.62
C GLU A 74 9.97 -5.28 17.66
N ARG A 75 10.49 -5.19 16.43
CA ARG A 75 10.05 -4.25 15.40
C ARG A 75 9.88 -4.93 14.06
N ALA A 76 8.81 -4.57 13.36
CA ALA A 76 8.58 -4.96 11.98
C ALA A 76 8.36 -3.72 11.10
N TYR A 77 9.05 -3.65 9.96
CA TYR A 77 9.11 -2.48 9.11
C TYR A 77 8.20 -2.64 7.90
N PHE A 78 7.29 -1.68 7.68
CA PHE A 78 6.36 -1.68 6.56
C PHE A 78 6.45 -0.37 5.78
N GLY A 79 6.53 -0.46 4.46
CA GLY A 79 6.59 0.71 3.58
C GLY A 79 5.24 1.44 3.52
N GLN A 80 5.28 2.77 3.61
CA GLN A 80 4.10 3.64 3.44
C GLN A 80 3.51 3.56 2.02
N LYS A 81 4.25 3.04 1.06
CA LYS A 81 3.76 2.83 -0.31
C LYS A 81 2.48 2.00 -0.34
N ASP A 82 2.42 0.93 0.44
CA ASP A 82 1.25 0.08 0.59
C ASP A 82 0.46 0.51 1.84
N PHE A 83 -0.01 1.78 1.83
CA PHE A 83 -0.55 2.47 3.00
C PHE A 83 -1.69 1.72 3.69
N GLN A 84 -2.69 1.25 2.94
CA GLN A 84 -3.82 0.50 3.51
C GLN A 84 -3.34 -0.81 4.15
N GLN A 85 -2.39 -1.50 3.53
CA GLN A 85 -1.80 -2.72 4.07
C GLN A 85 -1.14 -2.46 5.43
N GLN A 86 -0.29 -1.42 5.52
CA GLN A 86 0.40 -1.12 6.79
C GLN A 86 -0.59 -0.67 7.88
N LEU A 87 -1.66 0.05 7.52
CA LEU A 87 -2.71 0.43 8.47
C LEU A 87 -3.47 -0.80 9.00
N ILE A 88 -3.80 -1.74 8.11
CA ILE A 88 -4.45 -3.01 8.47
C ILE A 88 -3.55 -3.84 9.38
N VAL A 89 -2.26 -3.94 9.08
CA VAL A 89 -1.29 -4.67 9.91
C VAL A 89 -1.15 -4.02 11.28
N LYS A 90 -1.07 -2.69 11.38
CA LYS A 90 -1.07 -1.98 12.67
C LYS A 90 -2.33 -2.27 13.48
N ARG A 91 -3.49 -2.26 12.83
CA ARG A 91 -4.76 -2.58 13.47
C ARG A 91 -4.77 -4.00 14.01
N MET A 92 -4.35 -4.96 13.21
CA MET A 92 -4.25 -6.37 13.57
C MET A 92 -3.32 -6.59 14.76
N VAL A 93 -2.12 -6.04 14.72
CA VAL A 93 -1.12 -6.16 15.81
C VAL A 93 -1.66 -5.60 17.13
N ARG A 94 -2.30 -4.42 17.08
CA ARG A 94 -2.93 -3.82 18.24
C ARG A 94 -4.09 -4.66 18.79
N ASP A 95 -5.00 -5.08 17.92
CA ASP A 95 -6.24 -5.76 18.32
C ASP A 95 -5.97 -7.20 18.81
N LEU A 96 -4.88 -7.83 18.34
CA LEU A 96 -4.42 -9.15 18.77
C LEU A 96 -3.37 -9.11 19.91
N ASN A 97 -3.01 -7.91 20.40
CA ASN A 97 -1.97 -7.71 21.42
C ASN A 97 -0.63 -8.40 21.05
N ILE A 98 -0.25 -8.40 19.77
CA ILE A 98 1.04 -8.93 19.34
C ILE A 98 2.15 -7.98 19.81
N PRO A 99 3.16 -8.45 20.57
CA PRO A 99 4.18 -7.59 21.18
C PRO A 99 5.26 -7.15 20.16
N THR A 100 4.83 -6.63 19.01
CA THR A 100 5.71 -6.15 17.92
C THR A 100 5.34 -4.71 17.58
N GLU A 101 6.31 -3.80 17.58
CA GLU A 101 6.12 -2.43 17.09
C GLU A 101 6.11 -2.42 15.56
N ILE A 102 5.06 -1.86 14.95
CA ILE A 102 5.00 -1.68 13.49
C ILE A 102 5.55 -0.30 13.10
N VAL A 103 6.75 -0.28 12.55
CA VAL A 103 7.43 0.93 12.08
C VAL A 103 7.07 1.20 10.63
N THR A 104 6.56 2.41 10.35
CA THR A 104 6.27 2.84 8.98
C THR A 104 7.48 3.48 8.34
N CYS A 105 7.96 2.93 7.23
CA CYS A 105 9.04 3.51 6.43
C CYS A 105 8.47 4.44 5.35
N PRO A 106 9.08 5.59 5.10
CA PRO A 106 8.65 6.52 4.06
C PRO A 106 8.75 5.90 2.66
N ILE A 107 7.98 6.47 1.71
CA ILE A 107 8.05 6.04 0.32
C ILE A 107 9.38 6.47 -0.29
N ILE A 108 10.13 5.53 -0.82
CA ILE A 108 11.29 5.80 -1.68
C ILE A 108 10.79 5.92 -3.13
N ARG A 109 11.23 6.97 -3.82
CA ARG A 109 10.89 7.21 -5.23
C ARG A 109 12.15 7.16 -6.10
N GLU A 110 11.95 6.73 -7.33
CA GLU A 110 12.96 6.84 -8.38
C GLU A 110 13.07 8.30 -8.85
N SER A 111 14.08 8.63 -9.64
CA SER A 111 14.37 10.02 -10.07
C SER A 111 13.24 10.69 -10.83
N ASP A 112 12.36 9.91 -11.47
CA ASP A 112 11.16 10.37 -12.19
C ASP A 112 9.92 10.51 -11.30
N GLY A 113 10.05 10.26 -9.99
CA GLY A 113 8.97 10.35 -9.01
C GLY A 113 8.15 9.06 -8.83
N LEU A 114 8.37 8.03 -9.66
CA LEU A 114 7.70 6.75 -9.52
C LEU A 114 8.13 6.08 -8.20
N ALA A 115 7.17 5.59 -7.41
CA ALA A 115 7.48 4.86 -6.18
C ALA A 115 8.25 3.58 -6.50
N MET A 116 9.36 3.34 -5.80
CA MET A 116 10.19 2.13 -6.03
C MET A 116 9.37 0.86 -5.84
N SER A 117 9.47 -0.03 -6.82
CA SER A 117 8.83 -1.35 -6.79
C SER A 117 9.60 -2.32 -7.70
N SER A 118 9.75 -3.57 -7.27
CA SER A 118 10.27 -4.64 -8.13
C SER A 118 9.41 -4.86 -9.39
N ARG A 119 8.15 -4.44 -9.37
CA ARG A 119 7.25 -4.51 -10.53
C ARG A 119 7.57 -3.47 -11.60
N ASN A 120 8.26 -2.37 -11.28
CA ASN A 120 8.60 -1.32 -12.25
C ASN A 120 9.46 -1.85 -13.40
N ARG A 121 10.24 -2.91 -13.16
CA ARG A 121 11.07 -3.58 -14.19
C ARG A 121 10.26 -4.25 -15.32
N TYR A 122 8.97 -4.47 -15.12
CA TYR A 122 8.08 -5.06 -16.12
C TYR A 122 7.36 -4.02 -16.99
N LEU A 123 7.49 -2.74 -16.63
CA LEU A 123 6.91 -1.64 -17.38
C LEU A 123 7.75 -1.37 -18.63
N SER A 124 7.10 -1.29 -19.79
CA SER A 124 7.70 -0.67 -20.98
C SER A 124 8.00 0.81 -20.74
N SER A 125 8.75 1.44 -21.61
CA SER A 125 9.05 2.87 -21.50
C SER A 125 7.78 3.74 -21.52
N VAL A 126 6.78 3.35 -22.29
CA VAL A 126 5.49 4.05 -22.39
C VAL A 126 4.69 3.86 -21.10
N GLU A 127 4.53 2.61 -20.63
CA GLU A 127 3.82 2.32 -19.37
C GLU A 127 4.50 3.00 -18.16
N ARG A 128 5.84 3.05 -18.15
CA ARG A 128 6.57 3.75 -17.13
C ARG A 128 6.27 5.25 -17.11
N GLN A 129 6.26 5.88 -18.29
CA GLN A 129 5.90 7.29 -18.42
C GLN A 129 4.46 7.54 -17.97
N THR A 130 3.53 6.67 -18.35
CA THR A 130 2.14 6.71 -17.88
C THR A 130 2.05 6.56 -16.36
N ALA A 131 2.79 5.64 -15.75
CA ALA A 131 2.79 5.40 -14.31
C ALA A 131 3.26 6.61 -13.48
N THR A 132 4.14 7.46 -14.02
CA THR A 132 4.58 8.70 -13.32
C THR A 132 3.45 9.73 -13.18
N SER A 133 2.37 9.64 -13.96
CA SER A 133 1.19 10.50 -13.84
C SER A 133 0.55 10.42 -12.44
N LEU A 134 0.64 9.26 -11.78
CA LEU A 134 0.21 9.09 -10.39
C LEU A 134 0.90 10.09 -9.45
N TRP A 135 2.21 10.19 -9.56
CA TRP A 135 2.97 11.13 -8.73
C TRP A 135 2.57 12.57 -9.03
N GLY A 136 2.44 12.92 -10.31
CA GLY A 136 1.97 14.22 -10.71
C GLY A 136 0.56 14.57 -10.21
N ALA A 137 -0.35 13.59 -10.14
CA ALA A 137 -1.68 13.78 -9.59
C ALA A 137 -1.65 13.96 -8.06
N LEU A 138 -0.82 13.19 -7.34
CA LEU A 138 -0.63 13.34 -5.90
C LEU A 138 -0.01 14.70 -5.53
N GLN A 139 0.97 15.17 -6.31
CA GLN A 139 1.56 16.50 -6.11
C GLN A 139 0.54 17.63 -6.31
N LEU A 140 -0.31 17.52 -7.36
CA LEU A 140 -1.40 18.47 -7.59
C LEU A 140 -2.35 18.50 -6.39
N ALA A 141 -2.79 17.34 -5.93
CA ALA A 141 -3.69 17.24 -4.78
C ALA A 141 -3.05 17.80 -3.50
N GLN A 142 -1.77 17.53 -3.25
CA GLN A 142 -1.03 18.08 -2.12
C GLN A 142 -0.96 19.61 -2.18
N GLN A 143 -0.70 20.17 -3.37
CA GLN A 143 -0.68 21.62 -3.58
C GLN A 143 -2.05 22.25 -3.33
N LEU A 144 -3.13 21.62 -3.80
CA LEU A 144 -4.49 22.12 -3.61
C LEU A 144 -4.92 22.04 -2.15
N CYS A 145 -4.61 20.95 -1.45
CA CYS A 145 -4.89 20.79 -0.02
C CYS A 145 -4.14 21.85 0.85
N GLY A 146 -3.04 22.39 0.38
CA GLY A 146 -2.32 23.48 1.05
C GLY A 146 -2.97 24.86 0.95
N GLN A 147 -4.06 25.01 0.19
CA GLN A 147 -4.80 26.26 0.06
C GLN A 147 -5.83 26.41 1.18
N SER A 148 -6.02 27.63 1.68
CA SER A 148 -6.83 27.92 2.86
C SER A 148 -8.33 27.63 2.76
N GLN A 149 -8.84 27.23 1.60
CA GLN A 149 -10.24 26.87 1.35
C GLN A 149 -10.37 25.63 0.45
N ALA A 150 -9.49 24.66 0.65
CA ALA A 150 -9.52 23.44 -0.15
C ALA A 150 -10.77 22.60 0.16
N VAL A 151 -11.62 22.40 -0.84
CA VAL A 151 -12.78 21.51 -0.77
C VAL A 151 -12.36 20.11 -1.21
N PRO A 152 -12.48 19.07 -0.36
CA PRO A 152 -12.03 17.72 -0.68
C PRO A 152 -12.53 17.20 -2.02
N ALA A 153 -13.82 17.33 -2.31
CA ALA A 153 -14.42 16.87 -3.56
C ALA A 153 -13.81 17.57 -4.79
N ALA A 154 -13.50 18.87 -4.71
CA ALA A 154 -12.86 19.61 -5.80
C ALA A 154 -11.42 19.14 -6.03
N VAL A 155 -10.69 18.83 -4.96
CA VAL A 155 -9.33 18.27 -5.04
C VAL A 155 -9.34 16.88 -5.69
N GLU A 156 -10.25 15.99 -5.25
CA GLU A 156 -10.43 14.67 -5.85
C GLU A 156 -10.77 14.76 -7.33
N GLN A 157 -11.70 15.65 -7.70
CA GLN A 157 -12.10 15.86 -9.09
C GLN A 157 -10.90 16.28 -9.97
N GLN A 158 -10.10 17.26 -9.52
CA GLN A 158 -8.93 17.71 -10.27
C GLN A 158 -7.86 16.64 -10.39
N MET A 159 -7.63 15.86 -9.33
CA MET A 159 -6.72 14.74 -9.34
C MET A 159 -7.17 13.66 -10.35
N GLN A 160 -8.47 13.31 -10.35
CA GLN A 160 -9.06 12.34 -11.26
C GLN A 160 -8.99 12.83 -12.71
N GLN A 161 -9.34 14.10 -12.97
CA GLN A 161 -9.26 14.69 -14.31
C GLN A 161 -7.84 14.62 -14.87
N LYS A 162 -6.83 14.96 -14.05
CA LYS A 162 -5.43 14.87 -14.46
C LYS A 162 -5.02 13.46 -14.86
N LEU A 163 -5.49 12.46 -14.12
CA LEU A 163 -5.19 11.05 -14.41
C LEU A 163 -5.90 10.56 -15.68
N LEU A 164 -7.20 10.88 -15.83
CA LEU A 164 -8.00 10.47 -16.99
C LEU A 164 -7.56 11.12 -18.30
N GLN A 165 -6.84 12.25 -18.25
CA GLN A 165 -6.22 12.87 -19.43
C GLN A 165 -4.96 12.14 -19.92
N THR A 166 -4.41 11.23 -19.12
CA THR A 166 -3.23 10.46 -19.47
C THR A 166 -3.63 9.22 -20.26
N ALA A 167 -3.16 9.10 -21.50
CA ALA A 167 -3.46 7.96 -22.35
C ALA A 167 -2.98 6.63 -21.71
N GLY A 168 -3.79 5.58 -21.81
CA GLY A 168 -3.48 4.26 -21.25
C GLY A 168 -3.69 4.14 -19.73
N VAL A 169 -4.36 5.12 -19.11
CA VAL A 169 -4.74 5.06 -17.69
C VAL A 169 -6.15 4.53 -17.54
N GLU A 170 -6.32 3.45 -16.80
CA GLU A 170 -7.59 3.00 -16.25
C GLU A 170 -7.63 3.35 -14.76
N LEU A 171 -8.42 4.35 -14.39
CA LEU A 171 -8.51 4.83 -13.02
C LEU A 171 -9.54 4.01 -12.24
N GLN A 172 -9.10 3.32 -11.18
CA GLN A 172 -10.00 2.62 -10.25
C GLN A 172 -10.52 3.56 -9.17
N TYR A 173 -9.65 4.33 -8.55
CA TYR A 173 -10.02 5.39 -7.61
C TYR A 173 -8.88 6.39 -7.42
N ALA A 174 -9.24 7.62 -7.08
CA ALA A 174 -8.35 8.66 -6.62
C ALA A 174 -9.14 9.51 -5.63
N VAL A 175 -8.85 9.38 -4.34
CA VAL A 175 -9.65 9.90 -3.23
C VAL A 175 -8.78 10.48 -2.13
N LEU A 176 -9.37 11.41 -1.37
CA LEU A 176 -8.85 11.85 -0.09
C LEU A 176 -9.53 11.05 1.03
N ALA A 177 -8.73 10.45 1.90
CA ALA A 177 -9.24 9.62 2.97
C ALA A 177 -8.56 9.96 4.30
N ASP A 178 -9.31 9.82 5.38
CA ASP A 178 -8.77 9.89 6.72
C ASP A 178 -7.71 8.78 6.94
N PRO A 179 -6.52 9.12 7.43
CA PRO A 179 -5.41 8.17 7.52
C PRO A 179 -5.63 7.04 8.53
N ALA A 180 -6.51 7.20 9.49
CA ALA A 180 -6.77 6.19 10.52
C ALA A 180 -7.97 5.29 10.20
N THR A 181 -8.95 5.84 9.45
CA THR A 181 -10.23 5.17 9.22
C THR A 181 -10.47 4.79 7.77
N LEU A 182 -9.77 5.39 6.82
CA LEU A 182 -9.99 5.30 5.37
C LEU A 182 -11.40 5.74 4.93
N LEU A 183 -12.10 6.51 5.78
CA LEU A 183 -13.33 7.18 5.37
C LEU A 183 -12.98 8.35 4.45
N ARG A 184 -13.84 8.59 3.46
CA ARG A 184 -13.68 9.74 2.57
C ARG A 184 -13.94 11.03 3.34
N SER A 185 -13.19 12.07 3.00
CA SER A 185 -13.25 13.36 3.70
C SER A 185 -14.58 14.12 3.53
N GLU A 186 -15.49 13.66 2.68
CA GLU A 186 -16.80 14.29 2.45
C GLU A 186 -17.77 14.17 3.64
N GLU A 187 -17.55 13.19 4.53
CA GLU A 187 -18.45 12.94 5.67
C GLU A 187 -18.15 13.83 6.89
N HIS A 188 -17.05 14.55 6.90
CA HIS A 188 -16.67 15.45 7.99
C HIS A 188 -16.51 16.87 7.44
N THR A 189 -17.57 17.65 7.63
CA THR A 189 -17.65 19.09 7.32
C THR A 189 -16.52 19.90 7.90
N SER A 190 -16.04 20.85 7.09
CA SER A 190 -15.23 22.02 7.43
C SER A 190 -13.82 21.76 7.95
N GLU A 191 -12.87 22.24 7.15
CA GLU A 191 -11.44 22.40 7.41
C GLU A 191 -10.60 21.11 7.39
N LEU A 192 -9.74 21.00 6.37
CA LEU A 192 -8.63 20.05 6.32
C LEU A 192 -7.61 20.37 7.45
N GLN A 193 -7.97 20.08 8.71
CA GLN A 193 -7.13 20.34 9.90
C GLN A 193 -6.11 19.24 10.15
N SER A 194 -6.16 18.14 9.39
CA SER A 194 -5.23 17.02 9.51
C SER A 194 -4.66 16.65 8.14
N PRO A 195 -3.42 16.17 8.05
CA PRO A 195 -2.86 15.72 6.79
C PRO A 195 -3.68 14.56 6.23
N CYS A 196 -4.52 14.85 5.24
CA CYS A 196 -5.25 13.83 4.48
C CYS A 196 -4.25 12.93 3.74
N ASN A 197 -4.44 11.63 3.79
CA ASN A 197 -3.73 10.74 2.89
C ASN A 197 -4.39 10.74 1.52
N LEU A 198 -3.56 10.99 0.53
CA LEU A 198 -3.90 10.87 -0.87
C LEU A 198 -3.70 9.41 -1.28
N VAL A 199 -4.77 8.74 -1.68
CA VAL A 199 -4.73 7.37 -2.14
C VAL A 199 -5.20 7.31 -3.59
N CYS A 200 -4.32 6.84 -4.45
CA CYS A 200 -4.59 6.66 -5.87
C CYS A 200 -4.21 5.25 -6.31
N ARG A 201 -5.04 4.65 -7.14
CA ARG A 201 -4.71 3.41 -7.80
C ARG A 201 -4.99 3.50 -9.30
N LEU A 202 -4.00 3.09 -10.10
CA LEU A 202 -4.12 2.88 -11.53
C LEU A 202 -3.96 1.40 -11.86
N LEU A 203 -4.73 0.94 -12.86
CA LEU A 203 -4.37 -0.20 -13.68
C LEU A 203 -3.80 0.32 -14.99
N LEU A 204 -2.65 -0.20 -15.39
CA LEU A 204 -2.17 -0.06 -16.75
C LEU A 204 -2.73 -1.24 -17.53
N GLU A 205 -3.48 -0.97 -18.59
CA GLU A 205 -3.93 -2.01 -19.50
C GLU A 205 -2.72 -2.79 -20.03
N LYS A 206 -2.81 -4.13 -19.96
CA LYS A 206 -1.82 -5.05 -20.53
C LYS A 206 -2.39 -5.66 -21.80
#